data_dcc50263cf20c4e1e86c59621ef779ed
#
_entry.id   dcc50263cf20c4e1e86c59621ef779ed
#
_cell.length_a   1.000
_cell.length_b   1.000
_cell.length_c   1.000
_cell.angle_alpha   90.00
_cell.angle_beta   90.00
_cell.angle_gamma   90.00
#
_symmetry.space_group_name_H-M   'P 1'
#
loop_
_entity.id
_entity.type
_entity.pdbx_description
1 polymer ?
#
loop_
_entity_poly.entity_id
_entity_poly.type
_entity_poly.pdbx_seq_one_letter_code
_entity_poly.pdbx_strand_id
1 'polypeptide(L)'
;MSQYILALDQGTTSSRAIAFDRSGNIAALSQQPLPQHYPQAGWVEHDPLEIWDTQRRAAAEVIARLPEGSVAGIGVTNQRETTILWDKATGEPVYNAIVWQCRRTAELCEDLKRRGLEERIRSATGLLIDAYFSGSKIRWILDNVPGVRRRAERGEVLFGTVESWLIWKLTGRHVTDYANASRTMLFDIHRLAWDEELCGILGVPTAMLPQPVPNSAVYGTVQPSIPGLESLAGVPVCGAAGDQQSALFGQTCFAPGEAKNTYGTGCFTLMNVGEKPVRSRAGLLTSVAWQVDGKTTYALEGSVFNAGSTIQWLRDELGIISSAPEIDVLAATVPDSGGVVVVPAFTGLGAPYWDMYARGAILGVTRGTGRAHIARAVLSCIAAQVTDLMLAMRQDAGCDIALLRADGGASVSDVLLQMQADLLRIPVDRPEMVETTAFGAAALAGLSCGFWRDMDEVAALRRSQRMFLPERPQADCDAYYRLWKRAVSRAADWIEH
;
A
#
# COMPACT_ATOMS: atom_id res chain seq x y z
N MET A 1 -11.53 22.35 -25.01
CA MET A 1 -10.12 22.05 -24.73
C MET A 1 -10.08 20.68 -24.06
N SER A 2 -9.09 19.86 -24.36
CA SER A 2 -8.89 18.59 -23.65
C SER A 2 -8.61 18.89 -22.19
N GLN A 3 -9.28 18.21 -21.26
CA GLN A 3 -9.07 18.34 -19.84
C GLN A 3 -8.36 17.08 -19.30
N TYR A 4 -7.65 17.25 -18.19
CA TYR A 4 -6.88 16.18 -17.54
C TYR A 4 -7.08 16.21 -16.04
N ILE A 5 -6.97 15.04 -15.40
CA ILE A 5 -6.77 14.95 -13.95
C ILE A 5 -5.29 14.68 -13.69
N LEU A 6 -4.71 15.47 -12.80
CA LEU A 6 -3.32 15.31 -12.35
C LEU A 6 -3.30 14.45 -11.09
N ALA A 7 -2.66 13.30 -11.13
CA ALA A 7 -2.35 12.49 -9.95
C ALA A 7 -0.95 12.80 -9.45
N LEU A 8 -0.83 13.01 -8.14
CA LEU A 8 0.42 13.11 -7.40
C LEU A 8 0.60 11.80 -6.61
N ASP A 9 1.60 11.01 -6.99
CA ASP A 9 1.88 9.69 -6.39
C ASP A 9 3.23 9.76 -5.67
N GLN A 10 3.17 9.91 -4.35
CA GLN A 10 4.35 10.00 -3.51
C GLN A 10 4.69 8.63 -2.90
N GLY A 11 5.56 7.89 -3.54
CA GLY A 11 6.04 6.58 -3.09
C GLY A 11 7.22 6.69 -2.11
N THR A 12 7.71 5.53 -1.65
CA THR A 12 8.83 5.47 -0.70
C THR A 12 10.16 5.89 -1.32
N THR A 13 10.40 5.56 -2.59
CA THR A 13 11.69 5.79 -3.27
C THR A 13 11.61 6.84 -4.38
N SER A 14 10.43 7.32 -4.70
CA SER A 14 10.22 8.32 -5.75
C SER A 14 8.89 9.04 -5.60
N SER A 15 8.86 10.28 -6.12
CA SER A 15 7.65 11.07 -6.30
C SER A 15 7.28 11.09 -7.78
N ARG A 16 6.03 10.80 -8.12
CA ARG A 16 5.53 10.81 -9.49
C ARG A 16 4.39 11.80 -9.67
N ALA A 17 4.28 12.35 -10.84
CA ALA A 17 3.09 13.07 -11.29
C ALA A 17 2.64 12.48 -12.62
N ILE A 18 1.35 12.24 -12.76
CA ILE A 18 0.77 11.61 -13.95
C ILE A 18 -0.52 12.34 -14.31
N ALA A 19 -0.62 12.78 -15.55
CA ALA A 19 -1.84 13.37 -16.10
C ALA A 19 -2.64 12.32 -16.88
N PHE A 20 -3.90 12.15 -16.52
CA PHE A 20 -4.83 11.25 -17.19
C PHE A 20 -5.86 12.02 -18.01
N ASP A 21 -6.11 11.58 -19.25
CA ASP A 21 -7.18 12.08 -20.07
C ASP A 21 -8.53 11.46 -19.68
N ARG A 22 -9.63 11.92 -20.31
CA ARG A 22 -10.97 11.40 -20.04
C ARG A 22 -11.16 9.92 -20.34
N SER A 23 -10.33 9.36 -21.21
CA SER A 23 -10.33 7.93 -21.55
C SER A 23 -9.46 7.09 -20.61
N GLY A 24 -8.88 7.70 -19.56
CA GLY A 24 -8.01 7.04 -18.61
C GLY A 24 -6.59 6.79 -19.13
N ASN A 25 -6.22 7.33 -20.31
CA ASN A 25 -4.86 7.18 -20.83
C ASN A 25 -3.91 8.19 -20.19
N ILE A 26 -2.64 7.79 -20.08
CA ILE A 26 -1.56 8.68 -19.59
C ILE A 26 -1.20 9.67 -20.69
N ALA A 27 -1.44 10.95 -20.44
CA ALA A 27 -1.06 12.04 -21.35
C ALA A 27 0.37 12.53 -21.09
N ALA A 28 0.79 12.58 -19.83
CA ALA A 28 2.14 12.94 -19.42
C ALA A 28 2.50 12.29 -18.09
N LEU A 29 3.77 11.97 -17.90
CA LEU A 29 4.33 11.39 -16.67
C LEU A 29 5.69 11.98 -16.38
N SER A 30 5.95 12.25 -15.12
CA SER A 30 7.30 12.56 -14.60
C SER A 30 7.53 11.83 -13.28
N GLN A 31 8.78 11.44 -13.04
CA GLN A 31 9.21 10.76 -11.82
C GLN A 31 10.53 11.37 -11.34
N GLN A 32 10.59 11.67 -10.04
CA GLN A 32 11.79 12.16 -9.37
C GLN A 32 12.19 11.16 -8.27
N PRO A 33 13.48 10.80 -8.14
CA PRO A 33 13.93 9.95 -7.04
C PRO A 33 13.80 10.69 -5.71
N LEU A 34 13.47 9.97 -4.64
CA LEU A 34 13.41 10.47 -3.28
C LEU A 34 14.51 9.82 -2.45
N PRO A 35 15.45 10.60 -1.88
CA PRO A 35 16.47 10.09 -0.98
C PRO A 35 15.88 9.45 0.28
N GLN A 36 16.55 8.41 0.77
CA GLN A 36 16.21 7.79 2.04
C GLN A 36 17.37 7.95 3.01
N HIS A 37 17.08 8.27 4.28
CA HIS A 37 18.07 8.49 5.32
C HIS A 37 17.98 7.36 6.35
N TYR A 38 19.14 6.79 6.73
CA TYR A 38 19.25 5.67 7.66
C TYR A 38 20.14 6.06 8.85
N PRO A 39 19.64 6.91 9.80
CA PRO A 39 20.48 7.44 10.88
C PRO A 39 21.05 6.39 11.81
N GLN A 40 20.32 5.30 12.04
CA GLN A 40 20.70 4.17 12.88
C GLN A 40 20.13 2.87 12.30
N ALA A 41 20.63 1.72 12.78
CA ALA A 41 20.09 0.41 12.40
C ALA A 41 18.58 0.31 12.70
N GLY A 42 17.79 -0.05 11.69
CA GLY A 42 16.33 -0.15 11.78
C GLY A 42 15.59 1.20 11.75
N TRP A 43 16.29 2.33 11.61
CA TRP A 43 15.68 3.65 11.45
C TRP A 43 15.64 4.04 9.98
N VAL A 44 14.49 4.57 9.55
CA VAL A 44 14.29 5.05 8.18
C VAL A 44 13.58 6.39 8.24
N GLU A 45 14.14 7.39 7.56
CA GLU A 45 13.64 8.75 7.54
C GLU A 45 13.65 9.32 6.12
N HIS A 46 12.75 10.29 5.89
CA HIS A 46 12.79 11.20 4.75
C HIS A 46 12.84 12.64 5.24
N ASP A 47 13.43 13.54 4.43
CA ASP A 47 13.23 14.98 4.64
C ASP A 47 11.87 15.39 4.06
N PRO A 48 10.93 15.96 4.86
CA PRO A 48 9.65 16.43 4.35
C PRO A 48 9.75 17.52 3.27
N LEU A 49 10.84 18.31 3.29
CA LEU A 49 11.07 19.33 2.26
C LEU A 49 11.52 18.68 0.94
N GLU A 50 12.29 17.58 0.98
CA GLU A 50 12.63 16.78 -0.20
C GLU A 50 11.38 16.09 -0.78
N ILE A 51 10.49 15.57 0.08
CA ILE A 51 9.17 15.02 -0.36
C ILE A 51 8.41 16.09 -1.13
N TRP A 52 8.28 17.29 -0.58
CA TRP A 52 7.59 18.40 -1.23
C TRP A 52 8.27 18.82 -2.53
N ASP A 53 9.59 19.04 -2.52
CA ASP A 53 10.31 19.54 -3.69
C ASP A 53 10.30 18.54 -4.85
N THR A 54 10.52 17.24 -4.58
CA THR A 54 10.47 16.21 -5.62
C THR A 54 9.08 16.07 -6.20
N GLN A 55 8.02 16.12 -5.38
CA GLN A 55 6.64 16.05 -5.85
C GLN A 55 6.26 17.28 -6.67
N ARG A 56 6.65 18.47 -6.21
CA ARG A 56 6.42 19.74 -6.91
C ARG A 56 7.14 19.76 -8.28
N ARG A 57 8.40 19.32 -8.35
CA ARG A 57 9.15 19.22 -9.62
C ARG A 57 8.50 18.24 -10.58
N ALA A 58 8.11 17.05 -10.12
CA ALA A 58 7.40 16.09 -10.96
C ALA A 58 6.11 16.69 -11.54
N ALA A 59 5.33 17.38 -10.71
CA ALA A 59 4.11 18.08 -11.15
C ALA A 59 4.42 19.17 -12.18
N ALA A 60 5.43 20.01 -11.94
CA ALA A 60 5.84 21.10 -12.85
C ALA A 60 6.24 20.55 -14.23
N GLU A 61 6.99 19.46 -14.28
CA GLU A 61 7.38 18.82 -15.54
C GLU A 61 6.21 18.23 -16.32
N VAL A 62 5.18 17.71 -15.63
CA VAL A 62 3.97 17.21 -16.28
C VAL A 62 3.14 18.34 -16.85
N ILE A 63 2.84 19.38 -16.05
CA ILE A 63 1.99 20.49 -16.50
C ILE A 63 2.62 21.28 -17.64
N ALA A 64 3.96 21.36 -17.70
CA ALA A 64 4.66 22.01 -18.82
C ALA A 64 4.43 21.30 -20.18
N ARG A 65 3.95 20.08 -20.18
CA ARG A 65 3.61 19.29 -21.40
C ARG A 65 2.12 19.33 -21.75
N LEU A 66 1.32 19.99 -20.90
CA LEU A 66 -0.13 20.09 -21.08
C LEU A 66 -0.53 21.49 -21.55
N PRO A 67 -1.67 21.64 -22.22
CA PRO A 67 -2.21 22.97 -22.49
C PRO A 67 -2.51 23.72 -21.20
N GLU A 68 -2.21 25.00 -21.17
CA GLU A 68 -2.51 25.84 -20.01
C GLU A 68 -4.00 25.83 -19.65
N GLY A 69 -4.33 25.74 -18.36
CA GLY A 69 -5.71 25.69 -17.87
C GLY A 69 -6.46 24.39 -18.17
N SER A 70 -5.74 23.34 -18.61
CA SER A 70 -6.38 22.06 -18.97
C SER A 70 -6.52 21.07 -17.80
N VAL A 71 -5.92 21.32 -16.63
CA VAL A 71 -6.06 20.48 -15.43
C VAL A 71 -7.37 20.81 -14.71
N ALA A 72 -8.28 19.83 -14.62
CA ALA A 72 -9.58 19.99 -13.99
C ALA A 72 -9.58 19.72 -12.48
N GLY A 73 -8.66 18.88 -12.00
CA GLY A 73 -8.54 18.51 -10.60
C GLY A 73 -7.26 17.76 -10.31
N ILE A 74 -6.91 17.68 -9.02
CA ILE A 74 -5.70 17.00 -8.52
C ILE A 74 -6.10 15.93 -7.53
N GLY A 75 -5.59 14.70 -7.75
CA GLY A 75 -5.64 13.58 -6.82
C GLY A 75 -4.27 13.32 -6.18
N VAL A 76 -4.26 12.92 -4.91
CA VAL A 76 -3.04 12.61 -4.16
C VAL A 76 -3.07 11.18 -3.66
N THR A 77 -2.00 10.45 -3.89
CA THR A 77 -1.77 9.16 -3.26
C THR A 77 -0.35 9.10 -2.69
N ASN A 78 -0.14 8.29 -1.66
CA ASN A 78 1.08 8.36 -0.87
C ASN A 78 1.46 7.03 -0.26
N GLN A 79 2.76 6.86 0.02
CA GLN A 79 3.23 5.90 1.00
C GLN A 79 2.52 6.14 2.33
N ARG A 80 1.84 5.13 2.86
CA ARG A 80 1.01 5.26 4.07
C ARG A 80 1.86 5.33 5.34
N GLU A 81 1.26 5.72 6.44
CA GLU A 81 1.79 5.71 7.82
C GLU A 81 3.05 6.55 8.05
N THR A 82 3.76 6.99 7.02
CA THR A 82 4.90 7.90 7.15
C THR A 82 4.44 9.19 7.82
N THR A 83 5.11 9.56 8.92
CA THR A 83 4.65 10.54 9.88
C THR A 83 5.44 11.83 9.77
N ILE A 84 4.75 12.94 9.55
CA ILE A 84 5.33 14.28 9.44
C ILE A 84 4.71 15.21 10.49
N LEU A 85 5.56 15.94 11.22
CA LEU A 85 5.14 17.02 12.12
C LEU A 85 5.79 18.31 11.68
N TRP A 86 5.00 19.40 11.64
CA TRP A 86 5.50 20.72 11.22
C TRP A 86 4.91 21.86 12.03
N ASP A 87 5.63 22.97 12.07
CA ASP A 87 5.17 24.21 12.67
C ASP A 87 4.01 24.81 11.86
N LYS A 88 2.89 25.10 12.53
CA LYS A 88 1.68 25.63 11.90
C LYS A 88 1.87 26.99 11.25
N ALA A 89 2.71 27.85 11.84
CA ALA A 89 2.88 29.22 11.39
C ALA A 89 3.88 29.34 10.24
N THR A 90 4.99 28.57 10.31
CA THR A 90 6.09 28.66 9.35
C THR A 90 6.02 27.60 8.27
N GLY A 91 5.39 26.46 8.57
CA GLY A 91 5.41 25.28 7.69
C GLY A 91 6.73 24.52 7.69
N GLU A 92 7.63 24.83 8.64
CA GLU A 92 8.89 24.10 8.78
C GLU A 92 8.71 22.79 9.52
N PRO A 93 9.24 21.66 9.02
CA PRO A 93 9.22 20.39 9.73
C PRO A 93 9.94 20.51 11.08
N VAL A 94 9.38 19.92 12.14
CA VAL A 94 10.03 19.89 13.46
C VAL A 94 11.03 18.75 13.60
N TYR A 95 10.93 17.77 12.72
CA TYR A 95 11.81 16.60 12.61
C TYR A 95 11.67 15.97 11.22
N ASN A 96 12.59 15.10 10.82
CA ASN A 96 12.45 14.29 9.61
C ASN A 96 11.18 13.43 9.67
N ALA A 97 10.60 13.14 8.52
CA ALA A 97 9.49 12.21 8.40
C ALA A 97 9.93 10.80 8.82
N ILE A 98 9.27 10.22 9.81
CA ILE A 98 9.54 8.84 10.21
C ILE A 98 8.77 7.90 9.28
N VAL A 99 9.52 7.14 8.46
CA VAL A 99 8.97 6.30 7.40
C VAL A 99 8.25 5.07 8.00
N TRP A 100 7.26 4.55 7.29
CA TRP A 100 6.48 3.37 7.66
C TRP A 100 7.33 2.13 8.01
N GLN A 101 8.50 1.98 7.37
CA GLN A 101 9.45 0.88 7.60
C GLN A 101 10.23 1.00 8.91
N CYS A 102 10.25 2.19 9.53
CA CYS A 102 11.08 2.47 10.68
C CYS A 102 10.63 1.71 11.93
N ARG A 103 11.58 1.03 12.60
CA ARG A 103 11.32 0.18 13.77
C ARG A 103 11.63 0.83 15.11
N ARG A 104 12.00 2.14 15.16
CA ARG A 104 12.40 2.85 16.39
C ARG A 104 11.36 2.84 17.52
N THR A 105 10.09 2.63 17.19
CA THR A 105 8.98 2.63 18.15
C THR A 105 8.55 1.23 18.58
N ALA A 106 9.33 0.20 18.24
CA ALA A 106 8.99 -1.19 18.58
C ALA A 106 8.83 -1.40 20.09
N GLU A 107 9.72 -0.82 20.92
CA GLU A 107 9.63 -0.94 22.37
C GLU A 107 8.35 -0.31 22.94
N LEU A 108 7.93 0.85 22.40
CA LEU A 108 6.65 1.46 22.75
C LEU A 108 5.46 0.53 22.41
N CYS A 109 5.52 -0.12 21.27
CA CYS A 109 4.48 -1.07 20.85
C CYS A 109 4.42 -2.28 21.81
N GLU A 110 5.57 -2.82 22.22
CA GLU A 110 5.62 -3.90 23.20
C GLU A 110 5.09 -3.46 24.58
N ASP A 111 5.33 -2.21 25.00
CA ASP A 111 4.74 -1.66 26.22
C ASP A 111 3.20 -1.61 26.13
N LEU A 112 2.65 -1.14 25.01
CA LEU A 112 1.20 -1.12 24.79
C LEU A 112 0.58 -2.53 24.86
N LYS A 113 1.26 -3.54 24.29
CA LYS A 113 0.84 -4.95 24.39
C LYS A 113 0.87 -5.47 25.82
N ARG A 114 1.97 -5.23 26.56
CA ARG A 114 2.08 -5.61 27.98
C ARG A 114 0.98 -4.99 28.84
N ARG A 115 0.49 -3.80 28.48
CA ARG A 115 -0.64 -3.14 29.14
C ARG A 115 -2.00 -3.70 28.72
N GLY A 116 -2.05 -4.71 27.85
CA GLY A 116 -3.28 -5.37 27.42
C GLY A 116 -4.17 -4.53 26.49
N LEU A 117 -3.59 -3.59 25.72
CA LEU A 117 -4.35 -2.63 24.90
C LEU A 117 -4.67 -3.14 23.49
N GLU A 118 -4.27 -4.36 23.15
CA GLU A 118 -4.46 -4.94 21.80
C GLU A 118 -5.93 -4.98 21.39
N GLU A 119 -6.80 -5.46 22.29
CA GLU A 119 -8.23 -5.56 22.00
C GLU A 119 -8.87 -4.18 21.78
N ARG A 120 -8.51 -3.20 22.63
CA ARG A 120 -9.04 -1.83 22.54
C ARG A 120 -8.64 -1.16 21.22
N ILE A 121 -7.35 -1.25 20.87
CA ILE A 121 -6.85 -0.66 19.62
C ILE A 121 -7.47 -1.37 18.41
N ARG A 122 -7.45 -2.69 18.41
CA ARG A 122 -7.95 -3.49 17.29
C ARG A 122 -9.44 -3.29 17.03
N SER A 123 -10.25 -3.25 18.10
CA SER A 123 -11.69 -3.07 17.95
C SER A 123 -12.08 -1.72 17.36
N ALA A 124 -11.38 -0.64 17.69
CA ALA A 124 -11.66 0.69 17.17
C ALA A 124 -11.06 0.96 15.80
N THR A 125 -9.83 0.46 15.57
CA THR A 125 -9.04 0.87 14.40
C THR A 125 -8.93 -0.21 13.32
N GLY A 126 -9.24 -1.47 13.63
CA GLY A 126 -8.98 -2.60 12.74
C GLY A 126 -7.50 -2.99 12.61
N LEU A 127 -6.60 -2.34 13.36
CA LEU A 127 -5.16 -2.50 13.27
C LEU A 127 -4.60 -3.34 14.44
N LEU A 128 -3.39 -3.87 14.22
CA LEU A 128 -2.56 -4.46 15.27
C LEU A 128 -1.69 -3.37 15.92
N ILE A 129 -1.13 -3.65 17.10
CA ILE A 129 -0.11 -2.78 17.70
C ILE A 129 1.23 -3.07 17.03
N ASP A 130 1.70 -2.17 16.17
CA ASP A 130 2.99 -2.28 15.50
C ASP A 130 3.60 -0.91 15.22
N ALA A 131 4.94 -0.83 15.16
CA ALA A 131 5.70 0.35 14.79
C ALA A 131 5.41 0.84 13.35
N TYR A 132 4.74 0.04 12.56
CA TYR A 132 4.28 0.36 11.21
C TYR A 132 3.39 1.61 11.18
N PHE A 133 2.46 1.73 12.13
CA PHE A 133 1.42 2.75 12.15
C PHE A 133 1.86 4.09 12.74
N SER A 134 1.20 5.20 12.34
CA SER A 134 1.66 6.57 12.63
C SER A 134 1.66 6.93 14.12
N GLY A 135 0.69 6.47 14.91
CA GLY A 135 0.49 6.92 16.27
C GLY A 135 1.70 6.75 17.18
N SER A 136 2.43 5.63 17.06
CA SER A 136 3.66 5.39 17.81
C SER A 136 4.80 6.33 17.41
N LYS A 137 4.88 6.70 16.12
CA LYS A 137 5.89 7.63 15.57
C LYS A 137 5.61 9.07 16.00
N ILE A 138 4.33 9.49 16.04
CA ILE A 138 3.93 10.79 16.59
C ILE A 138 4.39 10.88 18.03
N ARG A 139 4.06 9.88 18.86
CA ARG A 139 4.47 9.81 20.26
C ARG A 139 5.98 9.93 20.42
N TRP A 140 6.75 9.21 19.58
CA TRP A 140 8.21 9.25 19.64
C TRP A 140 8.74 10.67 19.37
N ILE A 141 8.24 11.38 18.35
CA ILE A 141 8.67 12.75 18.04
C ILE A 141 8.34 13.69 19.21
N LEU A 142 7.14 13.58 19.78
CA LEU A 142 6.71 14.40 20.91
C LEU A 142 7.58 14.20 22.15
N ASP A 143 8.10 12.99 22.37
CA ASP A 143 8.90 12.66 23.55
C ASP A 143 10.41 12.97 23.35
N ASN A 144 10.91 12.89 22.11
CA ASN A 144 12.35 12.95 21.84
C ASN A 144 12.81 14.28 21.22
N VAL A 145 11.90 15.09 20.66
CA VAL A 145 12.27 16.39 20.08
C VAL A 145 11.97 17.51 21.10
N PRO A 146 12.99 18.23 21.59
CA PRO A 146 12.82 19.21 22.66
C PRO A 146 11.76 20.28 22.34
N GLY A 147 10.82 20.47 23.27
CA GLY A 147 9.80 21.53 23.21
C GLY A 147 8.61 21.24 22.30
N VAL A 148 8.67 20.23 21.43
CA VAL A 148 7.61 19.93 20.44
C VAL A 148 6.30 19.54 21.14
N ARG A 149 6.34 18.73 22.19
CA ARG A 149 5.14 18.33 22.96
C ARG A 149 4.34 19.53 23.47
N ARG A 150 4.98 20.47 24.16
CA ARG A 150 4.30 21.67 24.69
C ARG A 150 3.68 22.53 23.58
N ARG A 151 4.34 22.60 22.43
CA ARG A 151 3.85 23.34 21.25
C ARG A 151 2.66 22.63 20.61
N ALA A 152 2.71 21.30 20.52
CA ALA A 152 1.61 20.47 20.01
C ALA A 152 0.35 20.59 20.90
N GLU A 153 0.51 20.58 22.23
CA GLU A 153 -0.58 20.80 23.20
C GLU A 153 -1.25 22.18 23.04
N ARG A 154 -0.50 23.18 22.56
CA ARG A 154 -1.06 24.53 22.24
C ARG A 154 -1.60 24.64 20.81
N GLY A 155 -1.55 23.55 20.00
CA GLY A 155 -1.99 23.57 18.62
C GLY A 155 -1.08 24.35 17.67
N GLU A 156 0.20 24.54 18.03
CA GLU A 156 1.23 25.23 17.24
C GLU A 156 1.99 24.27 16.31
N VAL A 157 1.88 22.96 16.50
CA VAL A 157 2.45 21.90 15.68
C VAL A 157 1.33 21.08 15.09
N LEU A 158 1.41 20.83 13.80
CA LEU A 158 0.48 20.00 13.05
C LEU A 158 1.09 18.62 12.78
N PHE A 159 0.24 17.60 12.71
CA PHE A 159 0.58 16.25 12.26
C PHE A 159 -0.10 15.98 10.91
N GLY A 160 0.56 15.21 10.07
CA GLY A 160 -0.04 14.59 8.88
C GLY A 160 0.74 13.36 8.44
N THR A 161 0.07 12.51 7.71
CA THR A 161 0.67 11.58 6.78
C THR A 161 1.07 12.34 5.52
N VAL A 162 1.72 11.70 4.57
CA VAL A 162 2.34 12.42 3.44
C VAL A 162 1.31 13.17 2.60
N GLU A 163 0.11 12.61 2.40
CA GLU A 163 -0.95 13.31 1.66
C GLU A 163 -1.40 14.58 2.38
N SER A 164 -1.55 14.56 3.71
CA SER A 164 -1.90 15.73 4.50
C SER A 164 -0.85 16.84 4.35
N TRP A 165 0.43 16.47 4.34
CA TRP A 165 1.53 17.38 4.09
C TRP A 165 1.45 18.00 2.70
N LEU A 166 1.26 17.18 1.65
CA LEU A 166 1.16 17.65 0.27
C LEU A 166 -0.09 18.54 0.06
N ILE A 167 -1.25 18.14 0.61
CA ILE A 167 -2.48 18.94 0.54
C ILE A 167 -2.29 20.28 1.27
N TRP A 168 -1.65 20.27 2.45
CA TRP A 168 -1.37 21.49 3.19
C TRP A 168 -0.40 22.40 2.42
N LYS A 169 0.65 21.88 1.80
CA LYS A 169 1.58 22.64 0.96
C LYS A 169 0.92 23.23 -0.28
N LEU A 170 -0.04 22.51 -0.87
CA LEU A 170 -0.76 22.97 -2.06
C LEU A 170 -1.85 23.99 -1.73
N THR A 171 -2.58 23.81 -0.62
CA THR A 171 -3.86 24.51 -0.37
C THR A 171 -3.89 25.31 0.92
N GLY A 172 -2.97 25.10 1.85
CA GLY A 172 -3.01 25.64 3.22
C GLY A 172 -4.05 24.97 4.13
N ARG A 173 -4.76 23.93 3.67
CA ARG A 173 -5.79 23.21 4.44
C ARG A 173 -5.16 22.02 5.17
N HIS A 174 -5.44 21.89 6.47
CA HIS A 174 -4.98 20.79 7.30
C HIS A 174 -6.05 19.71 7.39
N VAL A 175 -6.03 18.79 6.44
CA VAL A 175 -7.00 17.70 6.28
C VAL A 175 -6.27 16.38 6.00
N THR A 176 -6.94 15.25 6.26
CA THR A 176 -6.53 13.89 5.88
C THR A 176 -7.74 13.13 5.35
N ASP A 177 -7.54 12.23 4.41
CA ASP A 177 -8.60 11.33 3.97
C ASP A 177 -8.83 10.16 4.94
N TYR A 178 -10.01 9.55 4.90
CA TYR A 178 -10.37 8.47 5.82
C TYR A 178 -9.48 7.22 5.66
N ALA A 179 -8.97 6.93 4.46
CA ALA A 179 -8.10 5.78 4.23
C ALA A 179 -6.76 5.97 4.96
N ASN A 180 -6.10 7.14 4.81
CA ASN A 180 -4.88 7.45 5.54
C ASN A 180 -5.11 7.60 7.05
N ALA A 181 -6.19 8.28 7.47
CA ALA A 181 -6.55 8.39 8.88
C ALA A 181 -6.68 7.01 9.55
N SER A 182 -7.28 6.04 8.85
CA SER A 182 -7.47 4.67 9.36
C SER A 182 -6.14 3.90 9.57
N ARG A 183 -4.99 4.44 9.13
CA ARG A 183 -3.66 3.82 9.28
C ARG A 183 -2.83 4.39 10.43
N THR A 184 -3.46 5.15 11.34
CA THR A 184 -2.74 5.89 12.39
C THR A 184 -2.73 5.25 13.77
N MET A 185 -3.56 4.25 14.05
CA MET A 185 -3.92 3.73 15.39
C MET A 185 -4.65 4.77 16.29
N LEU A 186 -5.12 5.87 15.71
CA LEU A 186 -5.81 6.96 16.44
C LEU A 186 -7.24 7.16 15.95
N PHE A 187 -7.62 6.53 14.84
CA PHE A 187 -8.86 6.75 14.13
C PHE A 187 -9.84 5.60 14.34
N ASP A 188 -11.05 5.92 14.80
CA ASP A 188 -12.14 4.95 14.90
C ASP A 188 -12.80 4.77 13.53
N ILE A 189 -12.59 3.58 12.93
CA ILE A 189 -13.11 3.27 11.59
C ILE A 189 -14.62 3.09 11.54
N HIS A 190 -15.30 2.93 12.68
CA HIS A 190 -16.75 2.79 12.75
C HIS A 190 -17.43 4.16 12.82
N ARG A 191 -16.82 5.13 13.53
CA ARG A 191 -17.33 6.50 13.70
C ARG A 191 -16.77 7.46 12.65
N LEU A 192 -15.73 7.06 11.91
CA LEU A 192 -14.96 7.89 10.97
C LEU A 192 -14.45 9.19 11.61
N ALA A 193 -13.90 9.07 12.80
CA ALA A 193 -13.43 10.18 13.62
C ALA A 193 -12.19 9.77 14.45
N TRP A 194 -11.41 10.77 14.86
CA TRP A 194 -10.35 10.55 15.84
C TRP A 194 -10.93 10.02 17.15
N ASP A 195 -10.27 9.03 17.73
CA ASP A 195 -10.64 8.43 19.02
C ASP A 195 -9.83 9.10 20.13
N GLU A 196 -10.52 9.89 20.99
CA GLU A 196 -9.89 10.65 22.06
C GLU A 196 -9.19 9.76 23.09
N GLU A 197 -9.74 8.58 23.38
CA GLU A 197 -9.13 7.63 24.31
C GLU A 197 -7.83 7.07 23.72
N LEU A 198 -7.81 6.68 22.44
CA LEU A 198 -6.59 6.22 21.76
C LEU A 198 -5.55 7.35 21.66
N CYS A 199 -5.98 8.57 21.40
CA CYS A 199 -5.11 9.76 21.46
C CYS A 199 -4.50 9.91 22.85
N GLY A 200 -5.29 9.75 23.92
CA GLY A 200 -4.82 9.77 25.31
C GLY A 200 -3.85 8.63 25.64
N ILE A 201 -4.15 7.40 25.22
CA ILE A 201 -3.28 6.22 25.40
C ILE A 201 -1.91 6.43 24.75
N LEU A 202 -1.89 6.95 23.52
CA LEU A 202 -0.67 7.25 22.78
C LEU A 202 -0.05 8.60 23.15
N GLY A 203 -0.71 9.41 24.00
CA GLY A 203 -0.24 10.74 24.43
C GLY A 203 -0.10 11.72 23.26
N VAL A 204 -1.02 11.67 22.29
CA VAL A 204 -1.08 12.53 21.12
C VAL A 204 -2.14 13.62 21.35
N PRO A 205 -1.77 14.89 21.39
CA PRO A 205 -2.73 15.99 21.54
C PRO A 205 -3.66 16.05 20.29
N THR A 206 -4.97 16.08 20.52
CA THR A 206 -5.96 16.14 19.43
C THR A 206 -5.88 17.45 18.63
N ALA A 207 -5.40 18.53 19.24
CA ALA A 207 -5.23 19.83 18.59
C ALA A 207 -4.26 19.83 17.39
N MET A 208 -3.38 18.81 17.30
CA MET A 208 -2.42 18.68 16.21
C MET A 208 -2.94 17.81 15.04
N LEU A 209 -4.10 17.16 15.20
CA LEU A 209 -4.62 16.21 14.21
C LEU A 209 -5.36 16.94 13.08
N PRO A 210 -5.21 16.48 11.81
CA PRO A 210 -5.93 17.04 10.68
C PRO A 210 -7.43 16.72 10.76
N GLN A 211 -8.24 17.51 10.08
CA GLN A 211 -9.66 17.21 9.91
C GLN A 211 -9.80 15.98 8.98
N PRO A 212 -10.43 14.88 9.43
CA PRO A 212 -10.71 13.75 8.54
C PRO A 212 -11.83 14.10 7.56
N VAL A 213 -11.66 13.71 6.30
CA VAL A 213 -12.60 14.02 5.21
C VAL A 213 -12.76 12.81 4.27
N PRO A 214 -13.84 12.74 3.46
CA PRO A 214 -14.00 11.70 2.45
C PRO A 214 -12.85 11.64 1.45
N ASN A 215 -12.59 10.46 0.87
CA ASN A 215 -11.55 10.26 -0.12
C ASN A 215 -11.81 10.97 -1.46
N SER A 216 -13.07 11.18 -1.81
CA SER A 216 -13.52 11.95 -2.97
C SER A 216 -14.27 13.17 -2.49
N ALA A 217 -13.58 14.29 -2.28
CA ALA A 217 -14.11 15.56 -1.81
C ALA A 217 -13.13 16.69 -2.14
N VAL A 218 -13.64 17.92 -2.27
CA VAL A 218 -12.79 19.10 -2.45
C VAL A 218 -12.17 19.50 -1.11
N TYR A 219 -10.85 19.35 -1.01
CA TYR A 219 -10.05 19.70 0.19
C TYR A 219 -9.66 21.17 0.23
N GLY A 220 -9.51 21.79 -0.94
CA GLY A 220 -9.12 23.18 -1.15
C GLY A 220 -8.66 23.37 -2.60
N THR A 221 -8.17 24.57 -2.90
CA THR A 221 -7.61 24.89 -4.21
C THR A 221 -6.14 25.23 -4.11
N VAL A 222 -5.38 24.96 -5.17
CA VAL A 222 -3.95 25.27 -5.24
C VAL A 222 -3.72 26.78 -5.07
N GLN A 223 -2.80 27.13 -4.16
CA GLN A 223 -2.43 28.53 -3.91
C GLN A 223 -1.67 29.14 -5.10
N PRO A 224 -1.85 30.44 -5.37
CA PRO A 224 -1.31 31.07 -6.58
C PRO A 224 0.22 31.24 -6.59
N SER A 225 0.88 31.15 -5.44
CA SER A 225 2.29 31.52 -5.27
C SER A 225 3.22 30.31 -5.13
N ILE A 226 2.85 29.13 -5.63
CA ILE A 226 3.71 27.94 -5.55
C ILE A 226 4.66 27.94 -6.75
N PRO A 227 6.00 28.05 -6.54
CA PRO A 227 6.95 28.12 -7.64
C PRO A 227 6.89 26.92 -8.59
N GLY A 228 6.67 27.18 -9.88
CA GLY A 228 6.56 26.18 -10.94
C GLY A 228 5.18 25.51 -11.05
N LEU A 229 4.22 25.89 -10.21
CA LEU A 229 2.83 25.40 -10.27
C LEU A 229 1.81 26.55 -10.44
N GLU A 230 2.25 27.71 -10.90
CA GLU A 230 1.42 28.92 -11.03
C GLU A 230 0.21 28.68 -11.94
N SER A 231 0.37 27.88 -12.98
CA SER A 231 -0.72 27.52 -13.91
C SER A 231 -1.81 26.61 -13.28
N LEU A 232 -1.53 26.04 -12.10
CA LEU A 232 -2.50 25.27 -11.32
C LEU A 232 -3.26 26.12 -10.30
N ALA A 233 -2.98 27.43 -10.19
CA ALA A 233 -3.65 28.32 -9.24
C ALA A 233 -5.17 28.20 -9.37
N GLY A 234 -5.85 27.93 -8.24
CA GLY A 234 -7.30 27.74 -8.21
C GLY A 234 -7.80 26.36 -8.62
N VAL A 235 -6.96 25.45 -9.12
CA VAL A 235 -7.34 24.07 -9.42
C VAL A 235 -7.66 23.32 -8.11
N PRO A 236 -8.79 22.59 -8.01
CA PRO A 236 -9.15 21.87 -6.80
C PRO A 236 -8.23 20.66 -6.56
N VAL A 237 -7.78 20.49 -5.32
CA VAL A 237 -7.24 19.23 -4.80
C VAL A 237 -8.44 18.50 -4.19
N CYS A 238 -8.84 17.38 -4.81
CA CYS A 238 -10.19 16.84 -4.58
C CYS A 238 -10.29 15.31 -4.55
N GLY A 239 -9.17 14.62 -4.43
CA GLY A 239 -9.12 13.17 -4.22
C GLY A 239 -7.87 12.79 -3.44
N ALA A 240 -7.99 11.91 -2.44
CA ALA A 240 -6.83 11.36 -1.76
C ALA A 240 -7.10 9.95 -1.23
N ALA A 241 -6.07 9.10 -1.29
CA ALA A 241 -6.05 7.79 -0.64
C ALA A 241 -4.61 7.30 -0.46
N GLY A 242 -4.37 6.49 0.57
CA GLY A 242 -3.10 5.77 0.68
C GLY A 242 -2.86 4.87 -0.53
N ASP A 243 -1.59 4.62 -0.86
CA ASP A 243 -1.17 3.93 -2.09
C ASP A 243 -1.90 2.61 -2.35
N GLN A 244 -2.09 1.79 -1.33
CA GLN A 244 -2.72 0.49 -1.47
C GLN A 244 -4.24 0.58 -1.66
N GLN A 245 -4.90 1.52 -0.98
CA GLN A 245 -6.33 1.81 -1.17
C GLN A 245 -6.56 2.47 -2.54
N SER A 246 -5.67 3.38 -2.93
CA SER A 246 -5.69 3.99 -4.27
C SER A 246 -5.55 2.93 -5.36
N ALA A 247 -4.61 1.98 -5.21
CA ALA A 247 -4.45 0.87 -6.15
C ALA A 247 -5.70 -0.03 -6.20
N LEU A 248 -6.34 -0.30 -5.05
CA LEU A 248 -7.60 -1.06 -5.03
C LEU A 248 -8.71 -0.34 -5.80
N PHE A 249 -8.82 0.99 -5.64
CA PHE A 249 -9.76 1.84 -6.37
C PHE A 249 -9.44 1.90 -7.86
N GLY A 250 -8.17 2.12 -8.22
CA GLY A 250 -7.70 2.18 -9.61
C GLY A 250 -7.78 0.84 -10.36
N GLN A 251 -7.69 -0.26 -9.63
CA GLN A 251 -8.02 -1.59 -10.15
C GLN A 251 -9.53 -1.82 -10.29
N THR A 252 -10.34 -0.84 -9.90
CA THR A 252 -11.82 -0.91 -9.94
C THR A 252 -12.42 -2.09 -9.17
N CYS A 253 -11.81 -2.48 -8.03
CA CYS A 253 -12.32 -3.52 -7.14
C CYS A 253 -13.52 -2.98 -6.33
N PHE A 254 -14.63 -2.65 -7.01
CA PHE A 254 -15.75 -1.91 -6.43
C PHE A 254 -16.80 -2.80 -5.74
N ALA A 255 -16.84 -4.08 -6.09
CA ALA A 255 -17.75 -5.03 -5.47
C ALA A 255 -17.09 -5.80 -4.29
N PRO A 256 -17.85 -6.15 -3.24
CA PRO A 256 -17.38 -7.04 -2.19
C PRO A 256 -16.87 -8.37 -2.76
N GLY A 257 -15.73 -8.87 -2.26
CA GLY A 257 -15.06 -10.07 -2.76
C GLY A 257 -14.11 -9.82 -3.94
N GLU A 258 -14.08 -8.63 -4.53
CA GLU A 258 -13.03 -8.26 -5.48
C GLU A 258 -11.77 -7.86 -4.74
N ALA A 259 -10.63 -8.34 -5.22
CA ALA A 259 -9.35 -8.13 -4.57
C ALA A 259 -8.28 -7.71 -5.58
N LYS A 260 -7.30 -6.96 -5.09
CA LYS A 260 -6.07 -6.69 -5.83
C LYS A 260 -4.86 -7.28 -5.10
N ASN A 261 -3.83 -7.66 -5.84
CA ASN A 261 -2.51 -7.96 -5.29
C ASN A 261 -1.43 -7.23 -6.08
N THR A 262 -0.66 -6.40 -5.40
CA THR A 262 0.53 -5.78 -5.97
C THR A 262 1.73 -6.68 -5.73
N TYR A 263 2.27 -7.27 -6.79
CA TYR A 263 3.46 -8.13 -6.79
C TYR A 263 4.73 -7.27 -6.92
N GLY A 264 5.17 -6.69 -5.80
CA GLY A 264 6.38 -5.89 -5.69
C GLY A 264 7.54 -6.68 -5.05
N THR A 265 8.39 -6.01 -4.27
CA THR A 265 9.42 -6.65 -3.40
C THR A 265 8.77 -7.67 -2.47
N GLY A 266 7.68 -7.30 -1.83
CA GLY A 266 6.68 -8.18 -1.21
C GLY A 266 5.38 -8.16 -2.01
N CYS A 267 4.32 -8.77 -1.44
CA CYS A 267 2.96 -8.61 -1.97
C CYS A 267 2.09 -7.88 -0.96
N PHE A 268 1.25 -6.98 -1.49
CA PHE A 268 0.20 -6.31 -0.72
C PHE A 268 -1.15 -6.65 -1.33
N THR A 269 -1.90 -7.48 -0.61
CA THR A 269 -3.21 -7.94 -1.03
C THR A 269 -4.29 -7.17 -0.27
N LEU A 270 -5.19 -6.53 -0.99
CA LEU A 270 -6.36 -5.89 -0.43
C LEU A 270 -7.63 -6.48 -1.06
N MET A 271 -8.65 -6.71 -0.23
CA MET A 271 -9.96 -7.18 -0.66
C MET A 271 -11.04 -6.22 -0.17
N ASN A 272 -11.90 -5.78 -1.08
CA ASN A 272 -13.11 -5.03 -0.74
C ASN A 272 -14.07 -5.95 0.06
N VAL A 273 -14.44 -5.53 1.26
CA VAL A 273 -15.37 -6.26 2.14
C VAL A 273 -16.73 -5.57 2.29
N GLY A 274 -17.00 -4.55 1.48
CA GLY A 274 -18.26 -3.79 1.49
C GLY A 274 -18.32 -2.72 2.56
N GLU A 275 -19.54 -2.35 2.94
CA GLU A 275 -19.82 -1.16 3.78
C GLU A 275 -19.68 -1.42 5.29
N LYS A 276 -19.31 -2.63 5.71
CA LYS A 276 -19.13 -2.96 7.13
C LYS A 276 -17.69 -3.44 7.37
N PRO A 277 -17.00 -2.90 8.37
CA PRO A 277 -15.66 -3.38 8.70
C PRO A 277 -15.71 -4.81 9.22
N VAL A 278 -14.79 -5.63 8.75
CA VAL A 278 -14.65 -7.03 9.14
C VAL A 278 -13.53 -7.15 10.16
N ARG A 279 -13.81 -7.75 11.29
CA ARG A 279 -12.77 -8.09 12.26
C ARG A 279 -12.08 -9.39 11.85
N SER A 280 -10.81 -9.30 11.46
CA SER A 280 -10.03 -10.47 11.09
C SER A 280 -9.70 -11.35 12.31
N ARG A 281 -9.76 -12.68 12.14
CA ARG A 281 -9.27 -13.67 13.10
C ARG A 281 -7.90 -14.22 12.70
N ALA A 282 -7.52 -14.03 11.46
CA ALA A 282 -6.25 -14.48 10.90
C ALA A 282 -5.12 -13.43 11.01
N GLY A 283 -5.33 -12.33 11.77
CA GLY A 283 -4.33 -11.29 11.93
C GLY A 283 -4.22 -10.32 10.74
N LEU A 284 -5.20 -10.32 9.83
CA LEU A 284 -5.27 -9.33 8.76
C LEU A 284 -5.65 -7.96 9.32
N LEU A 285 -5.34 -6.91 8.57
CA LEU A 285 -5.69 -5.54 8.93
C LEU A 285 -7.02 -5.16 8.28
N THR A 286 -7.83 -4.41 9.01
CA THR A 286 -9.03 -3.78 8.45
C THR A 286 -8.81 -2.28 8.40
N SER A 287 -9.13 -1.65 7.28
CA SER A 287 -9.03 -0.19 7.12
C SER A 287 -10.17 0.34 6.26
N VAL A 288 -10.38 1.65 6.31
CA VAL A 288 -11.23 2.30 5.31
C VAL A 288 -10.54 2.20 3.96
N ALA A 289 -11.24 1.66 2.96
CA ALA A 289 -10.76 1.63 1.58
C ALA A 289 -10.97 3.01 0.94
N TRP A 290 -12.20 3.50 0.98
CA TRP A 290 -12.59 4.84 0.52
C TRP A 290 -13.96 5.25 1.06
N GLN A 291 -14.26 6.54 0.97
CA GLN A 291 -15.62 7.04 1.00
C GLN A 291 -15.87 7.89 -0.25
N VAL A 292 -16.90 7.53 -1.02
CA VAL A 292 -17.40 8.22 -2.22
C VAL A 292 -18.91 8.36 -2.09
N ASP A 293 -19.45 9.54 -2.39
CA ASP A 293 -20.90 9.85 -2.33
C ASP A 293 -21.58 9.44 -1.01
N GLY A 294 -20.86 9.63 0.10
CA GLY A 294 -21.35 9.30 1.45
C GLY A 294 -21.32 7.80 1.80
N LYS A 295 -20.92 6.92 0.87
CA LYS A 295 -20.79 5.47 1.11
C LYS A 295 -19.36 5.12 1.47
N THR A 296 -19.19 4.51 2.64
CA THR A 296 -17.88 4.04 3.12
C THR A 296 -17.69 2.58 2.75
N THR A 297 -16.57 2.28 2.11
CA THR A 297 -16.14 0.92 1.79
C THR A 297 -14.92 0.57 2.64
N TYR A 298 -14.88 -0.67 3.13
CA TYR A 298 -13.77 -1.20 3.92
C TYR A 298 -12.99 -2.25 3.15
N ALA A 299 -11.73 -2.42 3.53
CA ALA A 299 -10.87 -3.45 2.98
C ALA A 299 -10.21 -4.28 4.08
N LEU A 300 -10.05 -5.58 3.83
CA LEU A 300 -9.07 -6.43 4.49
C LEU A 300 -7.74 -6.33 3.76
N GLU A 301 -6.66 -6.25 4.51
CA GLU A 301 -5.29 -6.18 4.00
C GLU A 301 -4.41 -7.24 4.64
N GLY A 302 -3.62 -7.91 3.80
CA GLY A 302 -2.54 -8.78 4.21
C GLY A 302 -1.29 -8.55 3.38
N SER A 303 -0.13 -8.81 3.98
CA SER A 303 1.17 -8.58 3.33
C SER A 303 2.00 -9.86 3.33
N VAL A 304 2.64 -10.14 2.20
CA VAL A 304 3.73 -11.10 2.04
C VAL A 304 5.03 -10.31 2.01
N PHE A 305 5.97 -10.64 2.88
CA PHE A 305 7.21 -9.86 3.01
C PHE A 305 8.17 -10.09 1.86
N ASN A 306 8.23 -11.33 1.33
CA ASN A 306 9.20 -11.73 0.32
C ASN A 306 8.51 -12.34 -0.90
N ALA A 307 8.45 -11.57 -1.98
CA ALA A 307 7.93 -11.98 -3.29
C ALA A 307 8.96 -11.69 -4.38
N GLY A 308 8.95 -10.52 -5.00
CA GLY A 308 9.97 -10.11 -5.97
C GLY A 308 11.38 -10.09 -5.38
N SER A 309 11.54 -9.85 -4.08
CA SER A 309 12.82 -10.01 -3.37
C SER A 309 13.37 -11.44 -3.44
N THR A 310 12.51 -12.44 -3.52
CA THR A 310 12.96 -13.84 -3.70
C THR A 310 13.51 -14.08 -5.11
N ILE A 311 12.93 -13.41 -6.11
CA ILE A 311 13.47 -13.44 -7.49
C ILE A 311 14.81 -12.70 -7.54
N GLN A 312 14.92 -11.55 -6.87
CA GLN A 312 16.19 -10.82 -6.76
C GLN A 312 17.26 -11.66 -6.07
N TRP A 313 16.92 -12.36 -4.98
CA TRP A 313 17.82 -13.26 -4.29
C TRP A 313 18.35 -14.40 -5.17
N LEU A 314 17.50 -14.99 -6.05
CA LEU A 314 17.96 -15.97 -7.04
C LEU A 314 18.98 -15.37 -8.02
N ARG A 315 18.83 -14.09 -8.36
CA ARG A 315 19.71 -13.38 -9.30
C ARG A 315 21.00 -12.95 -8.63
N ASP A 316 20.88 -12.19 -7.53
CA ASP A 316 22.00 -11.43 -6.96
C ASP A 316 22.89 -12.27 -6.05
N GLU A 317 22.31 -13.21 -5.27
CA GLU A 317 23.05 -14.01 -4.29
C GLU A 317 23.34 -15.42 -4.79
N LEU A 318 22.37 -16.08 -5.46
CA LEU A 318 22.56 -17.46 -5.91
C LEU A 318 23.07 -17.56 -7.36
N GLY A 319 22.97 -16.52 -8.17
CA GLY A 319 23.37 -16.53 -9.58
C GLY A 319 22.64 -17.60 -10.42
N ILE A 320 21.43 -17.99 -10.02
CA ILE A 320 20.61 -18.98 -10.74
C ILE A 320 20.05 -18.40 -12.02
N ILE A 321 19.72 -17.10 -12.01
CA ILE A 321 19.27 -16.31 -13.16
C ILE A 321 20.13 -15.05 -13.27
N SER A 322 20.24 -14.47 -14.47
CA SER A 322 21.00 -13.23 -14.72
C SER A 322 20.09 -11.98 -14.76
N SER A 323 18.80 -12.18 -14.99
CA SER A 323 17.78 -11.13 -15.02
C SER A 323 16.44 -11.66 -14.53
N ALA A 324 15.59 -10.77 -14.02
CA ALA A 324 14.28 -11.18 -13.50
C ALA A 324 13.40 -11.89 -14.55
N PRO A 325 13.32 -11.44 -15.83
CA PRO A 325 12.54 -12.15 -16.85
C PRO A 325 13.04 -13.57 -17.16
N GLU A 326 14.31 -13.88 -16.92
CA GLU A 326 14.86 -15.21 -17.17
C GLU A 326 14.21 -16.29 -16.30
N ILE A 327 13.62 -15.93 -15.16
CA ILE A 327 12.97 -16.89 -14.26
C ILE A 327 11.82 -17.63 -14.95
N ASP A 328 11.02 -16.92 -15.77
CA ASP A 328 9.90 -17.52 -16.49
C ASP A 328 10.39 -18.50 -17.55
N VAL A 329 11.42 -18.10 -18.31
CA VAL A 329 12.02 -18.94 -19.34
C VAL A 329 12.58 -20.23 -18.71
N LEU A 330 13.31 -20.09 -17.60
CA LEU A 330 13.91 -21.22 -16.90
C LEU A 330 12.84 -22.13 -16.27
N ALA A 331 11.84 -21.56 -15.58
CA ALA A 331 10.75 -22.28 -14.96
C ALA A 331 9.88 -23.04 -15.98
N ALA A 332 9.74 -22.52 -17.21
CA ALA A 332 8.96 -23.16 -18.26
C ALA A 332 9.64 -24.42 -18.85
N THR A 333 10.94 -24.62 -18.61
CA THR A 333 11.67 -25.81 -19.11
C THR A 333 11.35 -27.10 -18.35
N VAL A 334 10.64 -27.02 -17.23
CA VAL A 334 10.21 -28.17 -16.42
C VAL A 334 8.70 -28.14 -16.18
N PRO A 335 8.03 -29.27 -16.10
CA PRO A 335 6.56 -29.32 -15.90
C PRO A 335 6.13 -28.84 -14.52
N ASP A 336 6.97 -29.09 -13.49
CA ASP A 336 6.73 -28.71 -12.11
C ASP A 336 8.06 -28.51 -11.37
N SER A 337 8.02 -28.27 -10.05
CA SER A 337 9.23 -28.06 -9.24
C SER A 337 9.95 -29.34 -8.85
N GLY A 338 9.52 -30.52 -9.33
CA GLY A 338 10.10 -31.81 -8.94
C GLY A 338 9.99 -32.11 -7.44
N GLY A 339 8.96 -31.59 -6.76
CA GLY A 339 8.76 -31.69 -5.32
C GLY A 339 9.58 -30.70 -4.48
N VAL A 340 10.33 -29.79 -5.13
CA VAL A 340 11.04 -28.73 -4.42
C VAL A 340 10.08 -27.64 -3.99
N VAL A 341 10.20 -27.20 -2.75
CA VAL A 341 9.47 -26.05 -2.19
C VAL A 341 10.48 -25.09 -1.59
N VAL A 342 10.34 -23.80 -1.94
CA VAL A 342 11.07 -22.70 -1.32
C VAL A 342 10.14 -21.98 -0.35
N VAL A 343 10.57 -21.79 0.90
CA VAL A 343 9.88 -20.95 1.88
C VAL A 343 10.75 -19.70 2.07
N PRO A 344 10.34 -18.53 1.52
CA PRO A 344 11.18 -17.34 1.50
C PRO A 344 11.05 -16.49 2.78
N ALA A 345 11.19 -17.11 3.94
CA ALA A 345 11.08 -16.44 5.24
C ALA A 345 12.38 -15.72 5.62
N PHE A 346 12.94 -14.85 4.74
CA PHE A 346 14.22 -14.18 4.98
C PHE A 346 14.20 -13.29 6.22
N THR A 347 13.06 -12.67 6.49
CA THR A 347 12.80 -11.79 7.64
C THR A 347 11.61 -12.28 8.48
N GLY A 348 11.35 -13.58 8.46
CA GLY A 348 10.15 -14.18 9.05
C GLY A 348 9.00 -14.28 8.05
N LEU A 349 7.84 -14.73 8.54
CA LEU A 349 6.60 -14.87 7.78
C LEU A 349 5.57 -13.84 8.27
N GLY A 350 4.91 -13.16 7.33
CA GLY A 350 3.79 -12.26 7.57
C GLY A 350 2.47 -13.00 7.80
N ALA A 351 1.37 -12.32 7.55
CA ALA A 351 0.03 -12.91 7.65
C ALA A 351 -0.11 -14.14 6.72
N PRO A 352 -0.84 -15.19 7.13
CA PRO A 352 -1.53 -15.36 8.39
C PRO A 352 -0.66 -15.98 9.51
N TYR A 353 0.63 -16.21 9.28
CA TYR A 353 1.52 -16.95 10.20
C TYR A 353 2.07 -16.10 11.34
N TRP A 354 2.47 -14.86 11.06
CA TRP A 354 3.08 -13.92 12.00
C TRP A 354 4.25 -14.50 12.79
N ASP A 355 5.12 -15.25 12.09
CA ASP A 355 6.29 -15.91 12.67
C ASP A 355 7.57 -15.13 12.29
N MET A 356 8.09 -14.34 13.23
CA MET A 356 9.34 -13.59 13.06
C MET A 356 10.59 -14.45 13.24
N TYR A 357 10.45 -15.66 13.77
CA TYR A 357 11.55 -16.62 14.01
C TYR A 357 11.73 -17.61 12.86
N ALA A 358 10.76 -17.72 11.96
CA ALA A 358 10.91 -18.47 10.72
C ALA A 358 12.10 -17.98 9.89
N ARG A 359 12.78 -18.89 9.20
CA ARG A 359 13.85 -18.55 8.24
C ARG A 359 13.63 -19.26 6.92
N GLY A 360 14.28 -18.72 5.86
CA GLY A 360 14.21 -19.26 4.52
C GLY A 360 14.67 -20.72 4.45
N ALA A 361 13.91 -21.55 3.72
CA ALA A 361 14.21 -22.97 3.56
C ALA A 361 13.97 -23.42 2.12
N ILE A 362 14.80 -24.37 1.65
CA ILE A 362 14.59 -25.09 0.41
C ILE A 362 14.45 -26.57 0.78
N LEU A 363 13.29 -27.13 0.51
CA LEU A 363 12.93 -28.51 0.90
C LEU A 363 12.61 -29.36 -0.33
N GLY A 364 12.70 -30.68 -0.21
CA GLY A 364 12.38 -31.61 -1.30
C GLY A 364 13.46 -31.75 -2.37
N VAL A 365 14.70 -31.29 -2.12
CA VAL A 365 15.83 -31.39 -3.04
C VAL A 365 16.26 -32.86 -3.19
N THR A 366 16.43 -33.29 -4.43
CA THR A 366 16.96 -34.62 -4.80
C THR A 366 18.19 -34.44 -5.72
N ARG A 367 18.87 -35.51 -6.04
CA ARG A 367 20.01 -35.47 -6.98
C ARG A 367 19.61 -35.00 -8.39
N GLY A 368 18.34 -35.14 -8.77
CA GLY A 368 17.79 -34.66 -10.05
C GLY A 368 17.33 -33.20 -10.03
N THR A 369 17.39 -32.52 -8.89
CA THR A 369 16.99 -31.14 -8.78
C THR A 369 17.99 -30.22 -9.48
N GLY A 370 17.52 -29.46 -10.47
CA GLY A 370 18.32 -28.47 -11.19
C GLY A 370 17.79 -27.04 -11.00
N ARG A 371 18.49 -26.07 -11.60
CA ARG A 371 18.16 -24.62 -11.56
C ARG A 371 16.69 -24.33 -11.93
N ALA A 372 16.17 -25.02 -12.94
CA ALA A 372 14.79 -24.85 -13.41
C ALA A 372 13.75 -25.23 -12.34
N HIS A 373 14.01 -26.31 -11.59
CA HIS A 373 13.12 -26.72 -10.50
C HIS A 373 13.09 -25.68 -9.36
N ILE A 374 14.24 -25.07 -9.04
CA ILE A 374 14.34 -24.01 -8.02
C ILE A 374 13.62 -22.74 -8.52
N ALA A 375 13.83 -22.31 -9.76
CA ALA A 375 13.14 -21.17 -10.36
C ALA A 375 11.60 -21.36 -10.33
N ARG A 376 11.15 -22.56 -10.71
CA ARG A 376 9.74 -22.93 -10.65
C ARG A 376 9.20 -22.92 -9.22
N ALA A 377 9.95 -23.44 -8.26
CA ALA A 377 9.58 -23.44 -6.85
C ALA A 377 9.45 -22.00 -6.27
N VAL A 378 10.30 -21.06 -6.71
CA VAL A 378 10.23 -19.66 -6.31
C VAL A 378 8.94 -18.99 -6.83
N LEU A 379 8.58 -19.16 -8.11
CA LEU A 379 7.31 -18.63 -8.61
C LEU A 379 6.12 -19.28 -7.88
N SER A 380 6.19 -20.59 -7.66
CA SER A 380 5.12 -21.32 -6.95
C SER A 380 4.97 -20.86 -5.49
N CYS A 381 6.07 -20.54 -4.79
CA CYS A 381 5.96 -20.07 -3.40
C CYS A 381 5.37 -18.67 -3.28
N ILE A 382 5.62 -17.79 -4.25
CA ILE A 382 4.98 -16.46 -4.28
C ILE A 382 3.46 -16.63 -4.43
N ALA A 383 3.03 -17.46 -5.39
CA ALA A 383 1.61 -17.74 -5.59
C ALA A 383 0.98 -18.41 -4.35
N ALA A 384 1.69 -19.32 -3.68
CA ALA A 384 1.18 -20.01 -2.49
C ALA A 384 1.01 -19.07 -1.28
N GLN A 385 1.95 -18.15 -1.06
CA GLN A 385 1.83 -17.13 0.01
C GLN A 385 0.61 -16.21 -0.21
N VAL A 386 0.41 -15.74 -1.45
CA VAL A 386 -0.79 -14.95 -1.79
C VAL A 386 -2.06 -15.78 -1.62
N THR A 387 -2.01 -17.08 -1.95
CA THR A 387 -3.13 -18.01 -1.72
C THR A 387 -3.45 -18.12 -0.23
N ASP A 388 -2.45 -18.23 0.65
CA ASP A 388 -2.67 -18.22 2.11
C ASP A 388 -3.41 -16.97 2.58
N LEU A 389 -3.01 -15.78 2.08
CA LEU A 389 -3.68 -14.52 2.41
C LEU A 389 -5.13 -14.50 1.91
N MET A 390 -5.35 -14.86 0.65
CA MET A 390 -6.68 -14.82 0.04
C MET A 390 -7.67 -15.80 0.72
N LEU A 391 -7.19 -16.98 1.10
CA LEU A 391 -8.00 -17.94 1.86
C LEU A 391 -8.35 -17.41 3.26
N ALA A 392 -7.41 -16.75 3.93
CA ALA A 392 -7.66 -16.09 5.21
C ALA A 392 -8.68 -14.94 5.06
N MET A 393 -8.54 -14.12 4.01
CA MET A 393 -9.48 -13.04 3.69
C MET A 393 -10.90 -13.59 3.44
N ARG A 394 -11.02 -14.63 2.63
CA ARG A 394 -12.31 -15.30 2.35
C ARG A 394 -12.97 -15.81 3.63
N GLN A 395 -12.19 -16.44 4.50
CA GLN A 395 -12.70 -16.97 5.77
C GLN A 395 -13.17 -15.84 6.71
N ASP A 396 -12.39 -14.75 6.83
CA ASP A 396 -12.72 -13.65 7.73
C ASP A 396 -13.89 -12.80 7.21
N ALA A 397 -13.92 -12.53 5.91
CA ALA A 397 -14.99 -11.74 5.28
C ALA A 397 -16.32 -12.52 5.14
N GLY A 398 -16.26 -13.86 5.16
CA GLY A 398 -17.44 -14.71 4.96
C GLY A 398 -18.07 -14.56 3.57
N CYS A 399 -17.30 -14.08 2.57
CA CYS A 399 -17.73 -13.96 1.18
C CYS A 399 -16.73 -14.65 0.24
N ASP A 400 -17.21 -15.13 -0.89
CA ASP A 400 -16.35 -15.71 -1.91
C ASP A 400 -15.55 -14.62 -2.63
N ILE A 401 -14.35 -15.00 -3.07
CA ILE A 401 -13.49 -14.13 -3.86
C ILE A 401 -13.86 -14.34 -5.34
N ALA A 402 -14.35 -13.29 -5.97
CA ALA A 402 -14.81 -13.35 -7.35
C ALA A 402 -13.65 -13.26 -8.36
N LEU A 403 -12.65 -12.43 -8.07
CA LEU A 403 -11.60 -12.05 -8.99
C LEU A 403 -10.40 -11.51 -8.23
N LEU A 404 -9.18 -11.88 -8.66
CA LEU A 404 -7.94 -11.24 -8.23
C LEU A 404 -7.38 -10.38 -9.36
N ARG A 405 -7.20 -9.09 -9.11
CA ARG A 405 -6.54 -8.16 -10.03
C ARG A 405 -5.08 -7.99 -9.64
N ALA A 406 -4.18 -8.20 -10.59
CA ALA A 406 -2.73 -8.27 -10.37
C ALA A 406 -2.02 -7.07 -10.98
N ASP A 407 -1.16 -6.40 -10.21
CA ASP A 407 -0.25 -5.38 -10.69
C ASP A 407 1.13 -5.51 -10.01
N GLY A 408 2.02 -4.53 -10.24
CA GLY A 408 3.38 -4.54 -9.72
C GLY A 408 4.38 -5.27 -10.62
N GLY A 409 5.67 -5.09 -10.33
CA GLY A 409 6.76 -5.51 -11.23
C GLY A 409 6.82 -7.00 -11.54
N ALA A 410 6.47 -7.88 -10.59
CA ALA A 410 6.49 -9.32 -10.82
C ALA A 410 5.20 -9.86 -11.50
N SER A 411 4.15 -9.05 -11.63
CA SER A 411 2.92 -9.43 -12.35
C SER A 411 3.11 -9.58 -13.87
N VAL A 412 4.26 -9.15 -14.40
CA VAL A 412 4.62 -9.39 -15.81
C VAL A 412 4.85 -10.88 -16.12
N SER A 413 5.12 -11.70 -15.09
CA SER A 413 5.30 -13.14 -15.22
C SER A 413 3.97 -13.85 -15.50
N ASP A 414 3.81 -14.34 -16.71
CA ASP A 414 2.65 -15.15 -17.08
C ASP A 414 2.62 -16.47 -16.31
N VAL A 415 3.79 -17.05 -16.04
CA VAL A 415 3.91 -18.30 -15.27
C VAL A 415 3.42 -18.10 -13.84
N LEU A 416 3.81 -17.00 -13.19
CA LEU A 416 3.35 -16.67 -11.84
C LEU A 416 1.83 -16.47 -11.79
N LEU A 417 1.27 -15.68 -12.70
CA LEU A 417 -0.17 -15.37 -12.68
C LEU A 417 -1.02 -16.59 -13.04
N GLN A 418 -0.55 -17.47 -13.94
CA GLN A 418 -1.23 -18.73 -14.20
C GLN A 418 -1.21 -19.65 -12.97
N MET A 419 -0.06 -19.77 -12.28
CA MET A 419 0.02 -20.51 -11.01
C MET A 419 -0.92 -19.95 -9.95
N GLN A 420 -1.04 -18.61 -9.88
CA GLN A 420 -1.93 -17.94 -8.95
C GLN A 420 -3.39 -18.28 -9.24
N ALA A 421 -3.81 -18.24 -10.51
CA ALA A 421 -5.17 -18.61 -10.91
C ALA A 421 -5.45 -20.09 -10.58
N ASP A 422 -4.49 -20.97 -10.87
CA ASP A 422 -4.60 -22.40 -10.60
C ASP A 422 -4.77 -22.71 -9.10
N LEU A 423 -3.96 -22.09 -8.24
CA LEU A 423 -3.99 -22.33 -6.79
C LEU A 423 -5.23 -21.73 -6.12
N LEU A 424 -5.65 -20.53 -6.52
CA LEU A 424 -6.84 -19.86 -5.97
C LEU A 424 -8.16 -20.40 -6.53
N ARG A 425 -8.13 -21.05 -7.70
CA ARG A 425 -9.34 -21.50 -8.44
C ARG A 425 -10.29 -20.36 -8.82
N ILE A 426 -9.74 -19.16 -9.02
CA ILE A 426 -10.46 -17.97 -9.48
C ILE A 426 -9.71 -17.33 -10.66
N PRO A 427 -10.38 -16.49 -11.48
CA PRO A 427 -9.70 -15.69 -12.47
C PRO A 427 -8.67 -14.73 -11.84
N VAL A 428 -7.53 -14.56 -12.53
CA VAL A 428 -6.54 -13.51 -12.22
C VAL A 428 -6.44 -12.59 -13.43
N ASP A 429 -6.63 -11.28 -13.23
CA ASP A 429 -6.72 -10.29 -14.29
C ASP A 429 -5.58 -9.28 -14.20
N ARG A 430 -4.75 -9.22 -15.24
CA ARG A 430 -3.68 -8.23 -15.40
C ARG A 430 -4.16 -7.07 -16.26
N PRO A 431 -4.09 -5.79 -15.79
CA PRO A 431 -4.52 -4.65 -16.57
C PRO A 431 -3.53 -4.27 -17.66
N GLU A 432 -4.00 -3.57 -18.71
CA GLU A 432 -3.12 -2.92 -19.69
C GLU A 432 -2.33 -1.77 -19.05
N MET A 433 -2.99 -0.97 -18.22
CA MET A 433 -2.38 0.16 -17.51
C MET A 433 -1.83 -0.30 -16.16
N VAL A 434 -0.53 -0.15 -15.97
CA VAL A 434 0.18 -0.59 -14.75
C VAL A 434 0.21 0.47 -13.64
N GLU A 435 -0.08 1.75 -13.96
CA GLU A 435 -0.08 2.87 -13.00
C GLU A 435 -1.41 2.97 -12.23
N THR A 436 -1.87 1.84 -11.72
CA THR A 436 -3.19 1.71 -11.07
C THR A 436 -3.29 2.54 -9.79
N THR A 437 -2.18 2.70 -9.05
CA THR A 437 -2.11 3.54 -7.85
C THR A 437 -2.40 5.00 -8.17
N ALA A 438 -1.68 5.58 -9.13
CA ALA A 438 -1.89 6.96 -9.54
C ALA A 438 -3.28 7.16 -10.19
N PHE A 439 -3.75 6.18 -10.98
CA PHE A 439 -5.08 6.24 -11.56
C PHE A 439 -6.19 6.23 -10.49
N GLY A 440 -6.02 5.50 -9.41
CA GLY A 440 -6.99 5.50 -8.30
C GLY A 440 -7.16 6.89 -7.69
N ALA A 441 -6.06 7.60 -7.44
CA ALA A 441 -6.11 8.98 -6.94
C ALA A 441 -6.74 9.93 -7.97
N ALA A 442 -6.40 9.76 -9.26
CA ALA A 442 -7.03 10.52 -10.34
C ALA A 442 -8.53 10.26 -10.41
N ALA A 443 -8.96 9.00 -10.28
CA ALA A 443 -10.36 8.62 -10.32
C ALA A 443 -11.17 9.23 -9.16
N LEU A 444 -10.64 9.17 -7.93
CA LEU A 444 -11.25 9.83 -6.76
C LEU A 444 -11.42 11.34 -6.98
N ALA A 445 -10.38 11.99 -7.52
CA ALA A 445 -10.43 13.42 -7.83
C ALA A 445 -11.41 13.71 -8.98
N GLY A 446 -11.36 12.90 -10.03
CA GLY A 446 -12.24 13.07 -11.19
C GLY A 446 -13.72 12.91 -10.87
N LEU A 447 -14.07 12.01 -9.95
CA LEU A 447 -15.43 11.87 -9.43
C LEU A 447 -15.83 13.12 -8.66
N SER A 448 -14.99 13.62 -7.77
CA SER A 448 -15.28 14.80 -6.93
C SER A 448 -15.46 16.07 -7.73
N CYS A 449 -14.70 16.29 -8.81
CA CYS A 449 -14.81 17.48 -9.65
C CYS A 449 -15.73 17.30 -10.89
N GLY A 450 -16.40 16.15 -11.03
CA GLY A 450 -17.32 15.88 -12.14
C GLY A 450 -16.61 15.62 -13.49
N PHE A 451 -15.31 15.31 -13.47
CA PHE A 451 -14.57 14.88 -14.66
C PHE A 451 -15.05 13.52 -15.15
N TRP A 452 -15.30 12.57 -14.28
CA TRP A 452 -16.06 11.34 -14.50
C TRP A 452 -17.35 11.41 -13.71
N ARG A 453 -18.42 10.89 -14.29
CA ARG A 453 -19.78 11.01 -13.75
C ARG A 453 -19.99 10.16 -12.49
N ASP A 454 -19.54 8.92 -12.53
CA ASP A 454 -19.75 7.89 -11.51
C ASP A 454 -18.70 6.78 -11.56
N MET A 455 -18.74 5.86 -10.60
CA MET A 455 -17.81 4.74 -10.51
C MET A 455 -17.96 3.75 -11.67
N ASP A 456 -19.13 3.65 -12.31
CA ASP A 456 -19.35 2.78 -13.47
C ASP A 456 -18.59 3.31 -14.70
N GLU A 457 -18.61 4.63 -14.91
CA GLU A 457 -17.78 5.27 -15.97
C GLU A 457 -16.30 5.02 -15.71
N VAL A 458 -15.82 5.13 -14.46
CA VAL A 458 -14.43 4.81 -14.10
C VAL A 458 -14.11 3.32 -14.33
N ALA A 459 -15.02 2.42 -13.95
CA ALA A 459 -14.84 0.98 -14.16
C ALA A 459 -14.72 0.62 -15.65
N ALA A 460 -15.47 1.30 -16.51
CA ALA A 460 -15.44 1.08 -17.98
C ALA A 460 -14.12 1.51 -18.64
N LEU A 461 -13.30 2.34 -17.98
CA LEU A 461 -11.98 2.74 -18.48
C LEU A 461 -10.93 1.65 -18.33
N ARG A 462 -11.13 0.75 -17.35
CA ARG A 462 -10.16 -0.32 -17.09
C ARG A 462 -10.19 -1.36 -18.21
N ARG A 463 -9.04 -1.61 -18.81
CA ARG A 463 -8.86 -2.64 -19.82
C ARG A 463 -8.02 -3.79 -19.26
N SER A 464 -8.47 -5.02 -19.52
CA SER A 464 -7.70 -6.22 -19.22
C SER A 464 -6.69 -6.47 -20.35
N GLN A 465 -5.41 -6.60 -19.99
CA GLN A 465 -4.39 -7.09 -20.90
C GLN A 465 -4.54 -8.60 -21.08
N ARG A 466 -4.68 -9.32 -19.96
CA ARG A 466 -4.82 -10.77 -19.97
C ARG A 466 -5.57 -11.28 -18.74
N MET A 467 -6.50 -12.18 -19.00
CA MET A 467 -7.18 -12.96 -17.98
C MET A 467 -6.59 -14.36 -17.92
N PHE A 468 -6.13 -14.77 -16.73
CA PHE A 468 -5.65 -16.11 -16.44
C PHE A 468 -6.78 -16.88 -15.75
N LEU A 469 -7.20 -17.98 -16.38
CA LEU A 469 -8.22 -18.87 -15.82
C LEU A 469 -7.56 -20.10 -15.20
N PRO A 470 -8.18 -20.76 -14.20
CA PRO A 470 -7.67 -22.00 -13.65
C PRO A 470 -7.64 -23.11 -14.71
N GLU A 471 -6.45 -23.64 -15.01
CA GLU A 471 -6.23 -24.67 -16.03
C GLU A 471 -5.81 -26.02 -15.43
N ARG A 472 -5.04 -26.00 -14.31
CA ARG A 472 -4.54 -27.24 -13.68
C ARG A 472 -5.68 -28.01 -12.99
N PRO A 473 -5.60 -29.35 -12.96
CA PRO A 473 -6.52 -30.16 -12.17
C PRO A 473 -6.52 -29.75 -10.70
N GLN A 474 -7.69 -29.68 -10.06
CA GLN A 474 -7.83 -29.33 -8.66
C GLN A 474 -6.97 -30.20 -7.74
N ALA A 475 -6.93 -31.52 -8.00
CA ALA A 475 -6.17 -32.48 -7.20
C ALA A 475 -4.68 -32.16 -7.14
N ASP A 476 -4.10 -31.68 -8.26
CA ASP A 476 -2.67 -31.30 -8.34
C ASP A 476 -2.39 -30.03 -7.55
N CYS A 477 -3.29 -29.05 -7.64
CA CYS A 477 -3.19 -27.80 -6.88
C CYS A 477 -3.30 -28.08 -5.38
N ASP A 478 -4.25 -28.92 -4.96
CA ASP A 478 -4.43 -29.33 -3.57
C ASP A 478 -3.21 -30.11 -3.04
N ALA A 479 -2.62 -30.97 -3.88
CA ALA A 479 -1.41 -31.71 -3.52
C ALA A 479 -0.23 -30.77 -3.30
N TYR A 480 -0.01 -29.81 -4.20
CA TYR A 480 1.03 -28.78 -4.05
C TYR A 480 0.77 -27.92 -2.81
N TYR A 481 -0.44 -27.44 -2.60
CA TYR A 481 -0.79 -26.60 -1.46
C TYR A 481 -0.58 -27.31 -0.11
N ARG A 482 -0.93 -28.59 -0.02
CA ARG A 482 -0.59 -29.43 1.17
C ARG A 482 0.93 -29.53 1.38
N LEU A 483 1.70 -29.69 0.29
CA LEU A 483 3.16 -29.73 0.36
C LEU A 483 3.72 -28.37 0.82
N TRP A 484 3.19 -27.26 0.31
CA TRP A 484 3.51 -25.91 0.75
C TRP A 484 3.27 -25.73 2.26
N LYS A 485 2.08 -26.06 2.76
CA LYS A 485 1.77 -25.95 4.19
C LYS A 485 2.72 -26.76 5.07
N ARG A 486 3.09 -27.95 4.61
CA ARG A 486 4.09 -28.80 5.30
C ARG A 486 5.49 -28.17 5.27
N ALA A 487 5.88 -27.53 4.18
CA ALA A 487 7.16 -26.86 4.07
C ALA A 487 7.23 -25.63 4.99
N VAL A 488 6.19 -24.82 5.04
CA VAL A 488 6.07 -23.68 5.97
C VAL A 488 6.22 -24.14 7.43
N SER A 489 5.57 -25.25 7.82
CA SER A 489 5.69 -25.78 9.19
C SER A 489 7.11 -26.29 9.53
N ARG A 490 7.97 -26.54 8.54
CA ARG A 490 9.38 -26.93 8.76
C ARG A 490 10.34 -25.72 8.82
N ALA A 491 9.92 -24.59 8.26
CA ALA A 491 10.67 -23.34 8.28
C ALA A 491 10.27 -22.44 9.47
N ALA A 492 9.13 -22.74 10.11
CA ALA A 492 8.62 -22.01 11.26
C ALA A 492 9.52 -22.22 12.50
N ASP A 493 9.57 -21.18 13.37
CA ASP A 493 10.26 -21.22 14.66
C ASP A 493 11.72 -21.74 14.58
N TRP A 494 12.42 -21.32 13.52
CA TRP A 494 13.77 -21.79 13.22
C TRP A 494 14.83 -21.23 14.16
N ILE A 495 14.66 -19.99 14.62
CA ILE A 495 15.59 -19.33 15.55
C ILE A 495 15.19 -19.69 16.98
N GLU A 496 16.14 -20.21 17.74
CA GLU A 496 15.98 -20.43 19.20
C GLU A 496 15.81 -19.09 19.92
N HIS A 497 14.90 -19.05 20.90
CA HIS A 497 14.53 -17.87 21.71
C HIS A 497 15.52 -17.61 22.83
#